data_ebbdc713923fde0bfc9251711aad7ab1
#
_entry.id   ebbdc713923fde0bfc9251711aad7ab1
#
_cell.length_a   1.000
_cell.length_b   1.000
_cell.length_c   1.000
_cell.angle_alpha   90.00
_cell.angle_beta   90.00
_cell.angle_gamma   90.00
#
_symmetry.space_group_name_H-M   'P 1'
#
loop_
_entity.id
_entity.type
_entity.pdbx_description
1 polymer ?
#
loop_
_entity_poly.entity_id
_entity_poly.type
_entity_poly.pdbx_seq_one_letter_code
_entity_poly.pdbx_strand_id
1 'polypeptide(L)'
;MNVKFLLQSAEDALPLPNQSVDTAVITWTLCSITDPLKALTQMKRVLKPEGKLIFVEHGRSFDPSVALWQDRLNPIWRRIGGGCNLNRKIDDLVTSAGFQIEDLRTTYLSGPRPMTYTYQGLAHL
;
A
#
# COMPACT_ATOMS: atom_id res chain seq x y z
N MET A 1 -20.90 10.37 13.46
CA MET A 1 -20.25 9.59 12.38
C MET A 1 -20.51 8.11 12.63
N ASN A 2 -20.99 7.42 11.60
CA ASN A 2 -21.25 5.98 11.68
C ASN A 2 -20.01 5.21 11.24
N VAL A 3 -19.50 4.32 12.10
CA VAL A 3 -18.34 3.48 11.79
C VAL A 3 -18.77 2.03 11.85
N LYS A 4 -18.44 1.28 10.80
CA LYS A 4 -18.63 -0.17 10.76
C LYS A 4 -17.27 -0.84 10.67
N PHE A 5 -17.04 -1.86 11.48
CA PHE A 5 -15.83 -2.67 11.45
C PHE A 5 -16.11 -3.97 10.70
N LEU A 6 -15.24 -4.31 9.75
CA LEU A 6 -15.26 -5.57 9.02
C LEU A 6 -13.99 -6.34 9.34
N LEU A 7 -14.13 -7.56 9.85
CA LEU A 7 -12.99 -8.44 10.09
C LEU A 7 -12.87 -9.41 8.91
N GLN A 8 -12.04 -9.06 7.95
CA GLN A 8 -11.75 -9.91 6.79
C GLN A 8 -10.40 -9.54 6.17
N SER A 9 -9.89 -10.39 5.30
CA SER A 9 -8.72 -10.06 4.49
C SER A 9 -9.05 -8.97 3.47
N ALA A 10 -8.15 -8.02 3.29
CA ALA A 10 -8.26 -7.01 2.24
C ALA A 10 -8.20 -7.61 0.82
N GLU A 11 -7.70 -8.85 0.71
CA GLU A 11 -7.64 -9.59 -0.56
C GLU A 11 -8.97 -10.22 -0.95
N ASP A 12 -9.88 -10.39 0.01
CA ASP A 12 -11.21 -10.95 -0.24
C ASP A 12 -12.15 -9.89 -0.80
N ALA A 13 -13.21 -10.37 -1.46
CA ALA A 13 -14.24 -9.47 -1.98
C ALA A 13 -14.87 -8.65 -0.87
N LEU A 14 -14.82 -7.34 -0.99
CA LEU A 14 -15.43 -6.44 -0.01
C LEU A 14 -16.96 -6.47 -0.13
N PRO A 15 -17.69 -6.52 1.00
CA PRO A 15 -19.16 -6.54 1.00
C PRO A 15 -19.73 -5.14 0.73
N LEU A 16 -19.26 -4.51 -0.33
CA LEU A 16 -19.66 -3.18 -0.77
C LEU A 16 -20.00 -3.21 -2.26
N PRO A 17 -21.03 -2.45 -2.69
CA PRO A 17 -21.36 -2.35 -4.11
C PRO A 17 -20.23 -1.72 -4.91
N ASN A 18 -20.23 -1.98 -6.23
CA ASN A 18 -19.34 -1.27 -7.15
C ASN A 18 -19.61 0.23 -7.09
N GLN A 19 -18.55 1.03 -7.19
CA GLN A 19 -18.64 2.49 -7.28
C GLN A 19 -19.50 3.12 -6.17
N SER A 20 -19.29 2.66 -4.93
CA SER A 20 -20.08 3.12 -3.77
C SER A 20 -19.29 3.98 -2.77
N VAL A 21 -17.97 4.07 -2.93
CA VAL A 21 -17.06 4.70 -1.96
C VAL A 21 -16.42 5.93 -2.58
N ASP A 22 -16.39 7.03 -1.83
CA ASP A 22 -15.76 8.29 -2.28
C ASP A 22 -14.25 8.28 -2.12
N THR A 23 -13.76 7.72 -1.01
CA THR A 23 -12.33 7.70 -0.69
C THR A 23 -11.97 6.39 0.00
N ALA A 24 -10.88 5.79 -0.43
CA ALA A 24 -10.25 4.66 0.25
C ALA A 24 -8.91 5.10 0.83
N VAL A 25 -8.62 4.68 2.07
CA VAL A 25 -7.36 4.96 2.73
C VAL A 25 -6.70 3.63 3.11
N ILE A 26 -5.47 3.44 2.70
CA ILE A 26 -4.68 2.26 3.03
C ILE A 26 -3.43 2.70 3.77
N THR A 27 -3.19 2.13 4.95
CA THR A 27 -2.00 2.41 5.74
C THR A 27 -1.34 1.12 6.20
N TRP A 28 -0.03 1.00 5.97
CA TRP A 28 0.79 -0.10 6.48
C TRP A 28 0.23 -1.50 6.20
N THR A 29 -0.44 -1.68 5.07
CA THR A 29 -1.12 -2.92 4.68
C THR A 29 -0.51 -3.54 3.42
N LEU A 30 -0.30 -2.73 2.38
CA LEU A 30 0.22 -3.23 1.10
C LEU A 30 1.60 -3.87 1.22
N CYS A 31 2.40 -3.45 2.20
CA CYS A 31 3.71 -4.04 2.47
C CYS A 31 3.61 -5.45 3.07
N SER A 32 2.50 -5.80 3.70
CA SER A 32 2.36 -7.01 4.52
C SER A 32 1.48 -8.09 3.92
N ILE A 33 0.48 -7.73 3.11
CA ILE A 33 -0.46 -8.71 2.55
C ILE A 33 0.18 -9.56 1.46
N THR A 34 -0.34 -10.77 1.28
CA THR A 34 0.23 -11.74 0.35
C THR A 34 0.07 -11.30 -1.10
N ASP A 35 -1.11 -10.80 -1.47
CA ASP A 35 -1.40 -10.34 -2.83
C ASP A 35 -1.94 -8.90 -2.81
N PRO A 36 -1.05 -7.91 -2.84
CA PRO A 36 -1.47 -6.51 -2.79
C PRO A 36 -2.28 -6.08 -4.02
N LEU A 37 -2.07 -6.69 -5.18
CA LEU A 37 -2.86 -6.36 -6.37
C LEU A 37 -4.32 -6.77 -6.22
N LYS A 38 -4.61 -7.88 -5.54
CA LYS A 38 -6.00 -8.26 -5.23
C LYS A 38 -6.69 -7.21 -4.37
N ALA A 39 -6.01 -6.73 -3.32
CA ALA A 39 -6.56 -5.69 -2.45
C ALA A 39 -6.82 -4.41 -3.22
N LEU A 40 -5.86 -3.97 -4.04
CA LEU A 40 -6.01 -2.77 -4.87
C LEU A 40 -7.11 -2.91 -5.90
N THR A 41 -7.30 -4.10 -6.46
CA THR A 41 -8.40 -4.37 -7.39
C THR A 41 -9.76 -4.21 -6.71
N GLN A 42 -9.89 -4.66 -5.45
CA GLN A 42 -11.11 -4.44 -4.67
C GLN A 42 -11.34 -2.94 -4.39
N MET A 43 -10.30 -2.20 -4.05
CA MET A 43 -10.39 -0.75 -3.86
C MET A 43 -10.86 -0.06 -5.14
N LYS A 44 -10.30 -0.46 -6.27
CA LYS A 44 -10.71 0.07 -7.58
C LYS A 44 -12.19 -0.20 -7.88
N ARG A 45 -12.65 -1.40 -7.57
CA ARG A 45 -14.04 -1.79 -7.81
C ARG A 45 -15.03 -0.95 -7.01
N VAL A 46 -14.75 -0.72 -5.72
CA VAL A 46 -15.67 -0.02 -4.83
C VAL A 46 -15.60 1.50 -4.92
N LEU A 47 -14.50 2.05 -5.43
CA LEU A 47 -14.36 3.50 -5.60
C LEU A 47 -15.25 4.00 -6.75
N LYS A 48 -15.87 5.15 -6.52
CA LYS A 48 -16.58 5.88 -7.58
C LYS A 48 -15.58 6.35 -8.64
N PRO A 49 -16.04 6.66 -9.87
CA PRO A 49 -15.14 7.13 -10.94
C PRO A 49 -14.28 8.34 -10.54
N GLU A 50 -14.83 9.26 -9.75
CA GLU A 50 -14.13 10.43 -9.23
C GLU A 50 -13.49 10.19 -7.85
N GLY A 51 -13.53 8.95 -7.36
CA GLY A 51 -13.01 8.57 -6.05
C GLY A 51 -11.50 8.67 -5.94
N LYS A 52 -11.01 8.76 -4.72
CA LYS A 52 -9.59 8.90 -4.42
C LYS A 52 -9.09 7.73 -3.56
N LEU A 53 -7.85 7.33 -3.85
CA LEU A 53 -7.09 6.40 -3.03
C LEU A 53 -5.97 7.17 -2.34
N ILE A 54 -5.93 7.10 -1.02
CA ILE A 54 -4.84 7.67 -0.21
C ILE A 54 -4.08 6.50 0.40
N PHE A 55 -2.76 6.52 0.31
CA PHE A 55 -1.94 5.44 0.86
C PHE A 55 -0.71 5.96 1.59
N VAL A 56 -0.36 5.27 2.68
CA VAL A 56 0.88 5.46 3.43
C VAL A 56 1.45 4.07 3.70
N GLU A 57 2.60 3.75 3.11
CA GLU A 57 3.15 2.40 3.13
C GLU A 57 4.67 2.40 3.23
N HIS A 58 5.23 1.39 3.88
CA HIS A 58 6.65 1.07 3.74
C HIS A 58 6.91 0.49 2.36
N GLY A 59 8.07 0.79 1.79
CA GLY A 59 8.40 0.24 0.48
C GLY A 59 9.86 0.37 0.12
N ARG A 60 10.15 -0.04 -1.12
CA ARG A 60 11.51 -0.04 -1.67
C ARG A 60 12.02 1.38 -1.85
N SER A 61 13.20 1.65 -1.30
CA SER A 61 13.87 2.95 -1.45
C SER A 61 14.24 3.22 -2.91
N PHE A 62 14.18 4.48 -3.30
CA PHE A 62 14.70 4.94 -4.60
C PHE A 62 16.24 5.01 -4.60
N ASP A 63 16.88 4.99 -3.43
CA ASP A 63 18.33 4.90 -3.32
C ASP A 63 18.77 3.44 -3.52
N PRO A 64 19.57 3.12 -4.57
CA PRO A 64 19.96 1.75 -4.86
C PRO A 64 20.73 1.07 -3.73
N SER A 65 21.54 1.82 -2.97
CA SER A 65 22.31 1.24 -1.87
C SER A 65 21.41 0.82 -0.71
N VAL A 66 20.40 1.62 -0.38
CA VAL A 66 19.40 1.27 0.63
C VAL A 66 18.51 0.12 0.14
N ALA A 67 18.12 0.15 -1.12
CA ALA A 67 17.32 -0.94 -1.73
C ALA A 67 18.03 -2.28 -1.65
N LEU A 68 19.36 -2.30 -1.85
CA LEU A 68 20.15 -3.52 -1.72
C LEU A 68 20.10 -4.06 -0.29
N TRP A 69 20.20 -3.20 0.73
CA TRP A 69 20.06 -3.60 2.12
C TRP A 69 18.65 -4.10 2.42
N GLN A 70 17.64 -3.47 1.86
CA GLN A 70 16.26 -3.94 2.00
C GLN A 70 16.10 -5.35 1.45
N ASP A 71 16.66 -5.65 0.28
CA ASP A 71 16.61 -6.99 -0.31
C ASP A 71 17.29 -8.03 0.58
N ARG A 72 18.43 -7.68 1.17
CA ARG A 72 19.18 -8.58 2.05
C ARG A 72 18.51 -8.82 3.39
N LEU A 73 17.84 -7.80 3.93
CA LEU A 73 17.18 -7.87 5.24
C LEU A 73 15.76 -8.43 5.16
N ASN A 74 15.13 -8.35 4.01
CA ASN A 74 13.71 -8.68 3.86
C ASN A 74 13.33 -10.09 4.35
N PRO A 75 14.09 -11.16 4.05
CA PRO A 75 13.74 -12.50 4.54
C PRO A 75 13.63 -12.59 6.05
N ILE A 76 14.49 -11.88 6.79
CA ILE A 76 14.48 -11.84 8.25
C ILE A 76 13.40 -10.88 8.75
N TRP A 77 13.32 -9.69 8.17
CA TRP A 77 12.34 -8.68 8.57
C TRP A 77 10.91 -9.16 8.42
N ARG A 78 10.61 -9.88 7.35
CA ARG A 78 9.29 -10.44 7.09
C ARG A 78 8.82 -11.37 8.20
N ARG A 79 9.74 -12.11 8.82
CA ARG A 79 9.43 -13.04 9.93
C ARG A 79 9.13 -12.32 11.24
N ILE A 80 9.82 -11.21 11.53
CA ILE A 80 9.71 -10.49 12.81
C ILE A 80 8.83 -9.24 12.70
N GLY A 81 8.58 -8.73 11.50
CA GLY A 81 7.80 -7.52 11.24
C GLY A 81 6.35 -7.78 10.83
N GLY A 82 5.74 -8.90 11.24
CA GLY A 82 4.33 -9.19 10.94
C GLY A 82 4.03 -9.43 9.47
N GLY A 83 5.00 -9.91 8.69
CA GLY A 83 4.85 -10.15 7.26
C GLY A 83 5.18 -8.95 6.37
N CYS A 84 5.60 -7.83 6.95
CA CYS A 84 5.97 -6.63 6.18
C CYS A 84 7.16 -6.89 5.27
N ASN A 85 7.02 -6.57 3.99
CA ASN A 85 8.09 -6.59 3.01
C ASN A 85 8.69 -5.20 2.84
N LEU A 86 10.00 -5.07 3.02
CA LEU A 86 10.70 -3.79 2.92
C LEU A 86 10.89 -3.32 1.49
N ASN A 87 10.84 -4.22 0.53
CA ASN A 87 11.33 -4.00 -0.84
C ASN A 87 10.24 -3.96 -1.90
N ARG A 88 8.99 -3.80 -1.52
CA ARG A 88 7.90 -3.62 -2.49
C ARG A 88 7.89 -2.20 -3.04
N LYS A 89 7.80 -2.07 -4.36
CA LYS A 89 7.61 -0.77 -5.01
C LYS A 89 6.13 -0.42 -5.00
N ILE A 90 5.73 0.35 -4.01
CA ILE A 90 4.31 0.67 -3.77
C ILE A 90 3.71 1.48 -4.91
N ASP A 91 4.47 2.43 -5.47
CA ASP A 91 4.04 3.20 -6.64
C ASP A 91 3.75 2.32 -7.85
N ASP A 92 4.62 1.34 -8.12
CA ASP A 92 4.40 0.39 -9.22
C ASP A 92 3.16 -0.50 -8.96
N LEU A 93 2.94 -0.92 -7.72
CA LEU A 93 1.75 -1.70 -7.36
C LEU A 93 0.46 -0.91 -7.63
N VAL A 94 0.43 0.33 -7.20
CA VAL A 94 -0.73 1.21 -7.36
C VAL A 94 -1.01 1.47 -8.84
N THR A 95 0.02 1.78 -9.63
CA THR A 95 -0.14 2.01 -11.07
C THR A 95 -0.50 0.74 -11.83
N SER A 96 0.07 -0.40 -11.44
CA SER A 96 -0.25 -1.71 -12.04
C SER A 96 -1.71 -2.12 -11.81
N ALA A 97 -2.31 -1.68 -10.72
CA ALA A 97 -3.72 -1.93 -10.44
C ALA A 97 -4.68 -1.02 -11.24
N GLY A 98 -4.14 -0.07 -12.01
CA GLY A 98 -4.93 0.82 -12.86
C GLY A 98 -5.21 2.19 -12.27
N PHE A 99 -4.52 2.58 -11.20
CA PHE A 99 -4.61 3.91 -10.64
C PHE A 99 -3.60 4.86 -11.27
N GLN A 100 -3.96 6.13 -11.33
CA GLN A 100 -3.05 7.22 -11.69
C GLN A 100 -2.66 7.97 -10.43
N ILE A 101 -1.36 8.09 -10.17
CA ILE A 101 -0.86 8.79 -9.00
C ILE A 101 -0.83 10.29 -9.30
N GLU A 102 -1.56 11.09 -8.50
CA GLU A 102 -1.58 12.55 -8.61
C GLU A 102 -0.43 13.19 -7.83
N ASP A 103 -0.14 12.66 -6.64
CA ASP A 103 0.89 13.17 -5.75
C ASP A 103 1.56 12.00 -5.07
N LEU A 104 2.89 12.01 -5.06
CA LEU A 104 3.69 10.98 -4.41
C LEU A 104 4.82 11.65 -3.64
N ARG A 105 4.91 11.35 -2.36
CA ARG A 105 6.02 11.78 -1.50
C ARG A 105 6.66 10.57 -0.89
N THR A 106 7.98 10.55 -0.90
CA THR A 106 8.75 9.49 -0.24
C THR A 106 9.73 10.12 0.74
N THR A 107 9.89 9.47 1.89
CA THR A 107 10.78 9.95 2.92
C THR A 107 11.23 8.80 3.81
N TYR A 108 12.29 9.04 4.57
CA TYR A 108 12.68 8.15 5.67
C TYR A 108 12.09 8.68 6.96
N LEU A 109 11.38 7.82 7.68
CA LEU A 109 10.93 8.11 9.04
C LEU A 109 12.11 7.91 10.01
N SER A 110 11.90 8.19 11.29
CA SER A 110 12.93 7.95 12.32
C SER A 110 13.26 6.47 12.42
N GLY A 111 14.56 6.14 12.42
CA GLY A 111 15.04 4.77 12.53
C GLY A 111 15.96 4.37 11.36
N PRO A 112 16.36 3.09 11.29
CA PRO A 112 17.25 2.61 10.22
C PRO A 112 16.62 2.78 8.85
N ARG A 113 17.39 3.30 7.89
CA ARG A 113 16.89 3.61 6.54
C ARG A 113 16.21 2.45 5.82
N PRO A 114 16.72 1.20 5.86
CA PRO A 114 16.05 0.10 5.17
C PRO A 114 14.62 -0.19 5.66
N MET A 115 14.31 0.12 6.93
CA MET A 115 13.02 -0.15 7.56
C MET A 115 12.08 1.06 7.58
N THR A 116 12.53 2.23 7.15
CA THR A 116 11.79 3.48 7.38
C THR A 116 11.42 4.23 6.11
N TYR A 117 11.75 3.70 4.95
CA TYR A 117 11.38 4.35 3.70
C TYR A 117 9.86 4.25 3.50
N THR A 118 9.22 5.39 3.36
CA THR A 118 7.77 5.51 3.36
C THR A 118 7.29 6.18 2.09
N TYR A 119 6.29 5.58 1.47
CA TYR A 119 5.55 6.13 0.35
C TYR A 119 4.26 6.73 0.89
N GLN A 120 3.99 7.96 0.51
CA GLN A 120 2.75 8.65 0.86
C GLN A 120 2.17 9.23 -0.42
N GLY A 121 0.96 8.83 -0.78
CA GLY A 121 0.43 9.21 -2.07
C GLY A 121 -1.07 9.40 -2.13
N LEU A 122 -1.48 10.08 -3.19
CA LEU A 122 -2.86 10.29 -3.60
C LEU A 122 -2.99 9.83 -5.04
N ALA A 123 -3.97 8.98 -5.29
CA ALA A 123 -4.22 8.43 -6.61
C ALA A 123 -5.72 8.45 -6.95
N HIS A 124 -6.03 8.33 -8.24
CA HIS A 124 -7.39 8.23 -8.77
C HIS A 124 -7.45 7.22 -9.91
N LEU A 125 -8.67 6.88 -10.33
CA LEU A 125 -8.88 5.99 -11.47
C LEU A 125 -8.59 6.65 -12.82
#